data_cb88b02a5ea37279ad8e50e886b51bfd
#
_entry.id   cb88b02a5ea37279ad8e50e886b51bfd
#
_cell.length_a   1.000
_cell.length_b   1.000
_cell.length_c   1.000
_cell.angle_alpha   90.00
_cell.angle_beta   90.00
_cell.angle_gamma   90.00
#
_symmetry.space_group_name_H-M   'P 1'
#
loop_
_entity.id
_entity.type
_entity.pdbx_description
1 polymer ?
#
loop_
_entity_poly.entity_id
_entity_poly.type
_entity_poly.pdbx_seq_one_letter_code
_entity_poly.pdbx_strand_id
1 'polypeptide(L)'
;MKLALGSKIKQLRLQKGITQDTLAKALNVSYQTVSKWENETSMPDIQLLPELAVYFGCSIDELFDLSEQAQFDRIENLMQMQQNLSPEEFQQEQAFLKAKLNQADRKSDALQLLSSLFNHKADTLRNLAEFYAKEALELEPERKENHSNLQRAQEGTVPDWDLGNHSQRIAYYQQFVQKNPTYLGGYLWLLDELIADNRLEEAAKVCDALEQMDDSCRTAFYRGKIAWKSGDHQKAEAIWLRMLENHGNDWLTFASMADAMASVCRYEEAIGYYKKAQQLQPSPKYADAQTAVTHIYEIQGNFEEAINTLNEQLELLKREWNLTEGCEVERIHREIHRLRQRALNQIVG
;
A
#
# COMPACT_ATOMS: atom_id res chain seq x y z
N MET A 1 11.00 -5.81 23.26
CA MET A 1 11.25 -7.12 22.61
C MET A 1 12.36 -7.82 23.39
N LYS A 2 12.09 -8.97 24.04
CA LYS A 2 13.13 -9.73 24.74
C LYS A 2 13.73 -10.71 23.72
N LEU A 3 14.95 -10.46 23.30
CA LEU A 3 15.67 -11.34 22.38
C LEU A 3 15.99 -12.65 23.11
N ALA A 4 15.49 -13.78 22.65
CA ALA A 4 15.69 -15.11 23.25
C ALA A 4 17.00 -15.78 22.75
N LEU A 5 18.05 -14.97 22.45
CA LEU A 5 19.31 -15.46 21.90
C LEU A 5 19.98 -16.52 22.79
N GLY A 6 19.95 -16.34 24.10
CA GLY A 6 20.51 -17.30 25.05
C GLY A 6 19.83 -18.66 24.99
N SER A 7 18.52 -18.67 24.95
CA SER A 7 17.70 -19.89 24.79
C SER A 7 18.00 -20.59 23.46
N LYS A 8 18.19 -19.85 22.39
CA LYS A 8 18.53 -20.37 21.05
C LYS A 8 19.94 -20.99 21.01
N ILE A 9 20.93 -20.31 21.60
CA ILE A 9 22.28 -20.85 21.74
C ILE A 9 22.24 -22.19 22.50
N LYS A 10 21.50 -22.26 23.62
CA LYS A 10 21.31 -23.48 24.39
C LYS A 10 20.68 -24.59 23.56
N GLN A 11 19.62 -24.28 22.81
CA GLN A 11 18.95 -25.24 21.93
C GLN A 11 19.90 -25.81 20.88
N LEU A 12 20.61 -24.95 20.13
CA LEU A 12 21.55 -25.33 19.08
C LEU A 12 22.71 -26.17 19.65
N ARG A 13 23.24 -25.80 20.82
CA ARG A 13 24.25 -26.55 21.52
C ARG A 13 23.77 -27.96 21.89
N LEU A 14 22.58 -28.10 22.44
CA LEU A 14 21.99 -29.41 22.80
C LEU A 14 21.73 -30.26 21.56
N GLN A 15 21.25 -29.67 20.47
CA GLN A 15 21.08 -30.38 19.19
C GLN A 15 22.37 -30.93 18.64
N LYS A 16 23.52 -30.21 18.81
CA LYS A 16 24.86 -30.71 18.49
C LYS A 16 25.41 -31.69 19.49
N GLY A 17 24.77 -31.96 20.61
CA GLY A 17 25.20 -32.88 21.64
C GLY A 17 26.50 -32.46 22.37
N ILE A 18 26.80 -31.15 22.43
CA ILE A 18 28.03 -30.62 23.04
C ILE A 18 27.77 -29.94 24.39
N THR A 19 28.82 -29.86 25.24
CA THR A 19 28.76 -29.18 26.54
C THR A 19 28.97 -27.67 26.39
N GLN A 20 28.62 -26.90 27.43
CA GLN A 20 28.92 -25.45 27.51
C GLN A 20 30.45 -25.21 27.45
N ASP A 21 31.26 -26.09 28.06
CA ASP A 21 32.73 -26.01 28.05
C ASP A 21 33.26 -26.22 26.63
N THR A 22 32.69 -27.15 25.86
CA THR A 22 33.09 -27.40 24.47
C THR A 22 32.78 -26.16 23.59
N LEU A 23 31.62 -25.57 23.76
CA LEU A 23 31.22 -24.34 23.04
C LEU A 23 32.13 -23.17 23.43
N ALA A 24 32.40 -23.02 24.74
CA ALA A 24 33.26 -21.96 25.26
C ALA A 24 34.68 -22.02 24.67
N LYS A 25 35.26 -23.21 24.58
CA LYS A 25 36.61 -23.45 23.95
C LYS A 25 36.57 -23.10 22.47
N ALA A 26 35.53 -23.47 21.73
CA ALA A 26 35.42 -23.22 20.31
C ALA A 26 35.33 -21.71 19.99
N LEU A 27 34.72 -20.91 20.86
CA LEU A 27 34.57 -19.48 20.72
C LEU A 27 35.59 -18.65 21.50
N ASN A 28 36.59 -19.31 22.09
CA ASN A 28 37.64 -18.69 22.91
C ASN A 28 37.09 -17.79 24.05
N VAL A 29 36.05 -18.26 24.72
CA VAL A 29 35.42 -17.59 25.86
C VAL A 29 35.43 -18.51 27.10
N SER A 30 35.07 -17.97 28.28
CA SER A 30 34.94 -18.79 29.47
C SER A 30 33.64 -19.62 29.48
N TYR A 31 33.65 -20.78 30.13
CA TYR A 31 32.43 -21.55 30.43
C TYR A 31 31.37 -20.70 31.11
N GLN A 32 31.76 -19.82 32.05
CA GLN A 32 30.85 -18.92 32.77
C GLN A 32 30.16 -17.94 31.82
N THR A 33 30.88 -17.53 30.77
CA THR A 33 30.32 -16.62 29.73
C THR A 33 29.20 -17.30 28.98
N VAL A 34 29.43 -18.53 28.48
CA VAL A 34 28.39 -19.32 27.80
C VAL A 34 27.21 -19.60 28.72
N SER A 35 27.49 -19.95 29.99
CA SER A 35 26.42 -20.15 30.98
C SER A 35 25.58 -18.90 31.20
N LYS A 36 26.20 -17.71 31.25
CA LYS A 36 25.48 -16.43 31.38
C LYS A 36 24.61 -16.14 30.17
N TRP A 37 25.09 -16.42 28.95
CA TRP A 37 24.30 -16.28 27.73
C TRP A 37 23.05 -17.18 27.76
N GLU A 38 23.25 -18.49 28.03
CA GLU A 38 22.15 -19.47 28.05
C GLU A 38 21.11 -19.23 29.17
N ASN A 39 21.51 -18.52 30.24
CA ASN A 39 20.61 -18.09 31.31
C ASN A 39 20.09 -16.66 31.13
N GLU A 40 20.37 -16.03 29.97
CA GLU A 40 19.92 -14.68 29.61
C GLU A 40 20.36 -13.59 30.60
N THR A 41 21.43 -13.82 31.37
CA THR A 41 22.01 -12.84 32.31
C THR A 41 23.02 -11.91 31.64
N SER A 42 23.54 -12.28 30.46
CA SER A 42 24.31 -11.43 29.55
C SER A 42 24.08 -11.90 28.11
N MET A 43 24.38 -11.03 27.14
CA MET A 43 24.36 -11.37 25.71
C MET A 43 25.79 -11.62 25.20
N PRO A 44 25.97 -12.42 24.13
CA PRO A 44 27.22 -12.45 23.38
C PRO A 44 27.57 -11.07 22.83
N ASP A 45 28.87 -10.80 22.72
CA ASP A 45 29.34 -9.63 21.96
C ASP A 45 28.91 -9.78 20.50
N ILE A 46 28.54 -8.66 19.87
CA ILE A 46 28.10 -8.63 18.47
C ILE A 46 29.15 -9.22 17.53
N GLN A 47 30.44 -9.09 17.88
CA GLN A 47 31.56 -9.66 17.11
C GLN A 47 31.61 -11.19 17.14
N LEU A 48 31.01 -11.84 18.14
CA LEU A 48 30.94 -13.29 18.26
C LEU A 48 29.72 -13.89 17.51
N LEU A 49 28.78 -13.09 17.06
CA LEU A 49 27.58 -13.58 16.35
C LEU A 49 27.91 -14.30 15.04
N PRO A 50 28.85 -13.80 14.19
CA PRO A 50 29.28 -14.53 13.00
C PRO A 50 29.95 -15.86 13.35
N GLU A 51 30.79 -15.91 14.40
CA GLU A 51 31.44 -17.14 14.83
C GLU A 51 30.44 -18.18 15.36
N LEU A 52 29.45 -17.74 16.14
CA LEU A 52 28.32 -18.58 16.59
C LEU A 52 27.54 -19.14 15.40
N ALA A 53 27.20 -18.30 14.43
CA ALA A 53 26.49 -18.72 13.24
C ALA A 53 27.26 -19.78 12.44
N VAL A 54 28.53 -19.53 12.16
CA VAL A 54 29.42 -20.50 11.50
C VAL A 54 29.55 -21.79 12.31
N TYR A 55 29.75 -21.70 13.62
CA TYR A 55 29.91 -22.87 14.49
C TYR A 55 28.67 -23.74 14.52
N PHE A 56 27.49 -23.14 14.56
CA PHE A 56 26.23 -23.87 14.54
C PHE A 56 25.75 -24.25 13.14
N GLY A 57 26.31 -23.68 12.09
CA GLY A 57 25.93 -23.91 10.71
C GLY A 57 24.58 -23.29 10.37
N CYS A 58 24.26 -22.11 10.93
CA CYS A 58 23.05 -21.34 10.70
C CYS A 58 23.38 -19.89 10.30
N SER A 59 22.40 -19.13 9.86
CA SER A 59 22.55 -17.68 9.65
C SER A 59 22.53 -16.91 10.98
N ILE A 60 23.04 -15.66 10.97
CA ILE A 60 22.94 -14.78 12.14
C ILE A 60 21.46 -14.55 12.52
N ASP A 61 20.58 -14.40 11.53
CA ASP A 61 19.16 -14.22 11.76
C ASP A 61 18.50 -15.42 12.45
N GLU A 62 18.96 -16.64 12.14
CA GLU A 62 18.49 -17.87 12.80
C GLU A 62 18.96 -17.98 14.25
N LEU A 63 20.03 -17.28 14.66
CA LEU A 63 20.43 -17.17 16.06
C LEU A 63 19.45 -16.33 16.89
N PHE A 64 18.85 -15.32 16.25
CA PHE A 64 17.80 -14.52 16.86
C PHE A 64 16.48 -15.20 16.56
N ASP A 65 15.95 -15.92 17.54
CA ASP A 65 14.60 -16.48 17.44
C ASP A 65 13.61 -15.29 17.46
N LEU A 66 13.42 -14.67 16.30
CA LEU A 66 12.45 -13.60 16.15
C LEU A 66 11.07 -14.17 16.53
N SER A 67 10.34 -13.46 17.37
CA SER A 67 8.95 -13.82 17.61
C SER A 67 8.22 -13.88 16.27
N GLU A 68 7.22 -14.74 16.16
CA GLU A 68 6.43 -14.82 14.91
C GLU A 68 5.94 -13.44 14.48
N GLN A 69 5.50 -12.59 15.41
CA GLN A 69 5.10 -11.23 15.11
C GLN A 69 6.24 -10.41 14.49
N ALA A 70 7.43 -10.50 15.02
CA ALA A 70 8.59 -9.78 14.47
C ALA A 70 8.96 -10.26 13.04
N GLN A 71 8.64 -11.52 12.70
CA GLN A 71 8.81 -12.01 11.32
C GLN A 71 7.74 -11.45 10.38
N PHE A 72 6.49 -11.32 10.81
CA PHE A 72 5.43 -10.64 10.07
C PHE A 72 5.80 -9.17 9.83
N ASP A 73 6.18 -8.45 10.90
CA ASP A 73 6.61 -7.04 10.82
C ASP A 73 7.82 -6.87 9.88
N ARG A 74 8.76 -7.83 9.88
CA ARG A 74 9.90 -7.84 8.97
C ARG A 74 9.49 -7.93 7.50
N ILE A 75 8.51 -8.77 7.17
CA ILE A 75 8.01 -8.93 5.80
C ILE A 75 7.34 -7.62 5.33
N GLU A 76 6.55 -6.98 6.17
CA GLU A 76 5.96 -5.68 5.87
C GLU A 76 7.03 -4.62 5.62
N ASN A 77 7.99 -4.50 6.52
CA ASN A 77 9.11 -3.57 6.38
C ASN A 77 9.94 -3.83 5.13
N LEU A 78 10.19 -5.11 4.80
CA LEU A 78 10.94 -5.50 3.60
C LEU A 78 10.25 -4.98 2.33
N MET A 79 8.93 -5.14 2.21
CA MET A 79 8.16 -4.62 1.07
C MET A 79 8.10 -3.09 1.05
N GLN A 80 8.13 -2.43 2.21
CA GLN A 80 8.18 -0.96 2.29
C GLN A 80 9.55 -0.39 1.89
N MET A 81 10.63 -1.11 2.22
CA MET A 81 11.99 -0.63 2.00
C MET A 81 12.57 -1.03 0.64
N GLN A 82 12.14 -2.13 0.07
CA GLN A 82 12.68 -2.67 -1.18
C GLN A 82 11.61 -2.72 -2.27
N GLN A 83 11.84 -2.01 -3.36
CA GLN A 83 10.95 -2.06 -4.53
C GLN A 83 10.98 -3.43 -5.23
N ASN A 84 12.13 -4.11 -5.21
CA ASN A 84 12.34 -5.41 -5.86
C ASN A 84 12.92 -6.39 -4.86
N LEU A 85 12.18 -7.45 -4.55
CA LEU A 85 12.71 -8.59 -3.80
C LEU A 85 13.46 -9.53 -4.74
N SER A 86 14.60 -10.06 -4.30
CA SER A 86 15.25 -11.15 -5.02
C SER A 86 14.33 -12.38 -5.10
N PRO A 87 14.55 -13.29 -6.06
CA PRO A 87 13.79 -14.53 -6.13
C PRO A 87 13.88 -15.36 -4.85
N GLU A 88 15.04 -15.37 -4.21
CA GLU A 88 15.34 -16.10 -2.96
C GLU A 88 14.53 -15.51 -1.80
N GLU A 89 14.57 -14.18 -1.60
CA GLU A 89 13.80 -13.48 -0.57
C GLU A 89 12.30 -13.73 -0.77
N PHE A 90 11.79 -13.53 -1.99
CA PHE A 90 10.39 -13.77 -2.28
C PHE A 90 9.96 -15.21 -1.94
N GLN A 91 10.75 -16.22 -2.32
CA GLN A 91 10.45 -17.62 -2.04
C GLN A 91 10.50 -17.92 -0.53
N GLN A 92 11.47 -17.38 0.17
CA GLN A 92 11.62 -17.55 1.62
C GLN A 92 10.40 -17.01 2.37
N GLU A 93 10.00 -15.76 2.08
CA GLU A 93 8.85 -15.14 2.75
C GLU A 93 7.53 -15.82 2.38
N GLN A 94 7.38 -16.21 1.11
CA GLN A 94 6.22 -16.98 0.69
C GLN A 94 6.11 -18.33 1.42
N ALA A 95 7.23 -19.06 1.58
CA ALA A 95 7.25 -20.34 2.27
C ALA A 95 6.91 -20.19 3.76
N PHE A 96 7.47 -19.18 4.42
CA PHE A 96 7.16 -18.85 5.80
C PHE A 96 5.66 -18.56 5.99
N LEU A 97 5.09 -17.67 5.19
CA LEU A 97 3.67 -17.30 5.29
C LEU A 97 2.75 -18.49 4.97
N LYS A 98 3.08 -19.31 3.97
CA LYS A 98 2.32 -20.52 3.66
C LYS A 98 2.31 -21.53 4.81
N ALA A 99 3.39 -21.68 5.54
CA ALA A 99 3.45 -22.56 6.71
C ALA A 99 2.49 -22.08 7.83
N LYS A 100 2.22 -20.76 7.91
CA LYS A 100 1.28 -20.20 8.91
C LYS A 100 -0.20 -20.37 8.55
N LEU A 101 -0.54 -20.76 7.33
CA LEU A 101 -1.94 -21.01 6.94
C LEU A 101 -2.61 -22.15 7.70
N ASN A 102 -1.82 -23.03 8.32
CA ASN A 102 -2.32 -24.14 9.16
C ASN A 102 -2.55 -23.73 10.60
N GLN A 103 -2.17 -22.53 11.02
CA GLN A 103 -2.34 -21.99 12.37
C GLN A 103 -3.58 -21.07 12.37
N ALA A 104 -4.62 -21.45 13.11
CA ALA A 104 -5.92 -20.75 13.07
C ALA A 104 -5.83 -19.28 13.49
N ASP A 105 -4.99 -18.97 14.49
CA ASP A 105 -4.74 -17.63 15.02
C ASP A 105 -3.86 -16.74 14.11
N ARG A 106 -3.10 -17.32 13.19
CA ARG A 106 -2.20 -16.61 12.27
C ARG A 106 -2.65 -16.63 10.81
N LYS A 107 -3.66 -17.42 10.50
CA LYS A 107 -4.12 -17.65 9.13
C LYS A 107 -4.55 -16.35 8.43
N SER A 108 -5.27 -15.48 9.14
CA SER A 108 -5.76 -14.22 8.57
C SER A 108 -4.59 -13.31 8.17
N ASP A 109 -3.66 -13.09 9.09
CA ASP A 109 -2.47 -12.24 8.87
C ASP A 109 -1.60 -12.80 7.74
N ALA A 110 -1.40 -14.12 7.73
CA ALA A 110 -0.63 -14.79 6.68
C ALA A 110 -1.28 -14.67 5.29
N LEU A 111 -2.60 -14.76 5.19
CA LEU A 111 -3.33 -14.57 3.93
C LEU A 111 -3.23 -13.11 3.45
N GLN A 112 -3.37 -12.15 4.35
CA GLN A 112 -3.23 -10.73 4.04
C GLN A 112 -1.83 -10.43 3.51
N LEU A 113 -0.77 -10.87 4.22
CA LEU A 113 0.62 -10.64 3.80
C LEU A 113 0.99 -11.42 2.53
N LEU A 114 0.46 -12.61 2.30
CA LEU A 114 0.63 -13.31 1.03
C LEU A 114 0.04 -12.49 -0.12
N SER A 115 -1.17 -11.95 0.05
CA SER A 115 -1.78 -11.08 -0.96
C SER A 115 -0.90 -9.84 -1.23
N SER A 116 -0.41 -9.17 -0.19
CA SER A 116 0.48 -8.01 -0.31
C SER A 116 1.80 -8.36 -0.99
N LEU A 117 2.41 -9.50 -0.64
CA LEU A 117 3.67 -9.98 -1.24
C LEU A 117 3.53 -10.26 -2.74
N PHE A 118 2.40 -10.87 -3.16
CA PHE A 118 2.14 -11.12 -4.57
C PHE A 118 1.84 -9.83 -5.35
N ASN A 119 1.11 -8.87 -4.75
CA ASN A 119 0.88 -7.57 -5.37
C ASN A 119 2.20 -6.79 -5.54
N HIS A 120 3.04 -6.75 -4.53
CA HIS A 120 4.38 -6.15 -4.61
C HIS A 120 5.22 -6.76 -5.75
N LYS A 121 5.15 -8.10 -5.93
CA LYS A 121 5.81 -8.78 -7.05
C LYS A 121 5.20 -8.42 -8.40
N ALA A 122 3.88 -8.29 -8.48
CA ALA A 122 3.18 -7.90 -9.69
C ALA A 122 3.56 -6.48 -10.13
N ASP A 123 3.69 -5.54 -9.19
CA ASP A 123 4.12 -4.16 -9.46
C ASP A 123 5.56 -4.12 -10.00
N THR A 124 6.45 -4.92 -9.44
CA THR A 124 7.81 -5.10 -9.97
C THR A 124 7.79 -5.57 -11.44
N LEU A 125 6.95 -6.57 -11.75
CA LEU A 125 6.85 -7.11 -13.11
C LEU A 125 6.21 -6.11 -14.09
N ARG A 126 5.25 -5.28 -13.64
CA ARG A 126 4.69 -4.19 -14.46
C ARG A 126 5.74 -3.15 -14.80
N ASN A 127 6.55 -2.72 -13.84
CA ASN A 127 7.63 -1.75 -14.08
C ASN A 127 8.64 -2.26 -15.12
N LEU A 128 8.98 -3.56 -15.07
CA LEU A 128 9.84 -4.19 -16.09
C LEU A 128 9.15 -4.25 -17.47
N ALA A 129 7.87 -4.59 -17.51
CA ALA A 129 7.11 -4.63 -18.76
C ALA A 129 7.02 -3.22 -19.39
N GLU A 130 6.79 -2.19 -18.59
CA GLU A 130 6.80 -0.80 -19.03
C GLU A 130 8.16 -0.40 -19.61
N PHE A 131 9.24 -0.72 -18.88
CA PHE A 131 10.60 -0.42 -19.33
C PHE A 131 10.88 -1.04 -20.71
N TYR A 132 10.66 -2.36 -20.87
CA TYR A 132 10.91 -3.03 -22.14
C TYR A 132 9.97 -2.57 -23.27
N ALA A 133 8.73 -2.20 -22.96
CA ALA A 133 7.80 -1.68 -23.94
C ALA A 133 8.27 -0.31 -24.47
N LYS A 134 8.79 0.56 -23.59
CA LYS A 134 9.37 1.87 -23.99
C LYS A 134 10.62 1.70 -24.82
N GLU A 135 11.57 0.84 -24.41
CA GLU A 135 12.76 0.52 -25.21
C GLU A 135 12.39 -0.02 -26.61
N ALA A 136 11.38 -0.90 -26.68
CA ALA A 136 10.92 -1.42 -27.96
C ALA A 136 10.29 -0.34 -28.86
N LEU A 137 9.60 0.65 -28.28
CA LEU A 137 9.01 1.77 -29.01
C LEU A 137 10.05 2.76 -29.54
N GLU A 138 11.20 2.91 -28.86
CA GLU A 138 12.32 3.68 -29.38
C GLU A 138 12.89 3.07 -30.68
N LEU A 139 12.79 1.74 -30.84
CA LEU A 139 13.30 1.04 -32.02
C LEU A 139 12.24 0.90 -33.11
N GLU A 140 11.00 0.59 -32.75
CA GLU A 140 9.88 0.33 -33.66
C GLU A 140 8.63 1.11 -33.18
N PRO A 141 8.57 2.45 -33.40
CA PRO A 141 7.50 3.31 -32.86
C PRO A 141 6.12 3.05 -33.47
N GLU A 142 6.05 2.43 -34.67
CA GLU A 142 4.77 2.14 -35.33
C GLU A 142 4.20 0.75 -35.00
N ARG A 143 4.91 -0.06 -34.21
CA ARG A 143 4.50 -1.42 -33.92
C ARG A 143 3.40 -1.44 -32.87
N LYS A 144 2.19 -1.87 -33.28
CA LYS A 144 0.97 -1.90 -32.46
C LYS A 144 1.14 -2.69 -31.15
N GLU A 145 1.85 -3.83 -31.21
CA GLU A 145 2.08 -4.69 -30.05
C GLU A 145 2.89 -3.97 -28.96
N ASN A 146 3.85 -3.12 -29.31
CA ASN A 146 4.65 -2.37 -28.36
C ASN A 146 3.79 -1.35 -27.60
N HIS A 147 2.90 -0.63 -28.32
CA HIS A 147 1.92 0.26 -27.69
C HIS A 147 0.95 -0.51 -26.77
N SER A 148 0.42 -1.63 -27.23
CA SER A 148 -0.47 -2.46 -26.42
C SER A 148 0.21 -2.96 -25.13
N ASN A 149 1.49 -3.36 -25.22
CA ASN A 149 2.27 -3.77 -24.05
C ASN A 149 2.49 -2.62 -23.06
N LEU A 150 2.81 -1.41 -23.58
CA LEU A 150 2.96 -0.22 -22.75
C LEU A 150 1.65 0.13 -22.03
N GLN A 151 0.52 0.19 -22.78
CA GLN A 151 -0.79 0.48 -22.21
C GLN A 151 -1.16 -0.52 -21.12
N ARG A 152 -0.92 -1.82 -21.36
CA ARG A 152 -1.18 -2.86 -20.37
C ARG A 152 -0.31 -2.72 -19.12
N ALA A 153 0.98 -2.38 -19.28
CA ALA A 153 1.91 -2.19 -18.15
C ALA A 153 1.53 -0.99 -17.29
N GLN A 154 1.03 0.09 -17.90
CA GLN A 154 0.64 1.33 -17.23
C GLN A 154 -0.83 1.38 -16.81
N GLU A 155 -1.60 0.29 -17.03
CA GLU A 155 -3.07 0.27 -16.81
C GLU A 155 -3.79 1.38 -17.60
N GLY A 156 -3.23 1.74 -18.75
CA GLY A 156 -3.76 2.77 -19.62
C GLY A 156 -4.99 2.31 -20.42
N THR A 157 -5.61 3.25 -21.12
CA THR A 157 -6.76 2.99 -21.98
C THR A 157 -6.34 2.23 -23.25
N VAL A 158 -7.00 1.12 -23.54
CA VAL A 158 -6.84 0.41 -24.82
C VAL A 158 -7.78 1.08 -25.83
N PRO A 159 -7.29 1.60 -26.96
CA PRO A 159 -8.07 2.43 -27.87
C PRO A 159 -9.38 1.81 -28.38
N ASP A 160 -9.41 0.49 -28.53
CA ASP A 160 -10.56 -0.25 -29.06
C ASP A 160 -11.55 -0.72 -27.98
N TRP A 161 -11.25 -0.48 -26.68
CA TRP A 161 -12.00 -1.03 -25.55
C TRP A 161 -12.15 0.01 -24.43
N ASP A 162 -13.11 0.89 -24.59
CA ASP A 162 -13.46 1.89 -23.55
C ASP A 162 -14.53 1.38 -22.56
N LEU A 163 -14.87 0.09 -22.65
CA LEU A 163 -15.87 -0.53 -21.78
C LEU A 163 -15.21 -1.44 -20.75
N GLY A 164 -15.24 -1.02 -19.49
CA GLY A 164 -14.91 -1.87 -18.35
C GLY A 164 -16.05 -2.86 -18.06
N ASN A 165 -15.72 -4.04 -17.58
CA ASN A 165 -16.69 -5.03 -17.11
C ASN A 165 -16.27 -5.53 -15.72
N HIS A 166 -17.01 -5.10 -14.71
CA HIS A 166 -16.74 -5.40 -13.31
C HIS A 166 -17.64 -6.50 -12.74
N SER A 167 -18.37 -7.24 -13.60
CA SER A 167 -19.38 -8.23 -13.20
C SER A 167 -18.88 -9.26 -12.18
N GLN A 168 -17.63 -9.72 -12.30
CA GLN A 168 -17.06 -10.67 -11.34
C GLN A 168 -16.85 -10.05 -9.94
N ARG A 169 -16.33 -8.81 -9.87
CA ARG A 169 -16.18 -8.09 -8.61
C ARG A 169 -17.53 -7.74 -7.99
N ILE A 170 -18.47 -7.28 -8.82
CA ILE A 170 -19.85 -7.02 -8.39
C ILE A 170 -20.47 -8.29 -7.79
N ALA A 171 -20.40 -9.42 -8.46
CA ALA A 171 -20.94 -10.69 -7.96
C ALA A 171 -20.26 -11.11 -6.62
N TYR A 172 -18.95 -10.92 -6.52
CA TYR A 172 -18.24 -11.18 -5.29
C TYR A 172 -18.74 -10.30 -4.14
N TYR A 173 -18.79 -8.97 -4.33
CA TYR A 173 -19.21 -8.04 -3.27
C TYR A 173 -20.70 -8.15 -2.95
N GLN A 174 -21.58 -8.51 -3.90
CA GLN A 174 -22.97 -8.84 -3.62
C GLN A 174 -23.10 -10.03 -2.65
N GLN A 175 -22.31 -11.09 -2.84
CA GLN A 175 -22.25 -12.22 -1.91
C GLN A 175 -21.59 -11.83 -0.57
N PHE A 176 -20.55 -10.99 -0.64
CA PHE A 176 -19.81 -10.54 0.53
C PHE A 176 -20.71 -9.75 1.49
N VAL A 177 -21.49 -8.79 1.01
CA VAL A 177 -22.40 -7.99 1.85
C VAL A 177 -23.55 -8.81 2.39
N GLN A 178 -24.01 -9.86 1.68
CA GLN A 178 -24.99 -10.81 2.22
C GLN A 178 -24.46 -11.60 3.42
N LYS A 179 -23.19 -11.98 3.39
CA LYS A 179 -22.52 -12.71 4.49
C LYS A 179 -22.08 -11.78 5.62
N ASN A 180 -21.82 -10.52 5.34
CA ASN A 180 -21.30 -9.50 6.25
C ASN A 180 -22.16 -8.24 6.23
N PRO A 181 -23.45 -8.32 6.60
CA PRO A 181 -24.42 -7.23 6.37
C PRO A 181 -24.16 -5.97 7.22
N THR A 182 -23.30 -6.04 8.23
CA THR A 182 -22.96 -4.90 9.10
C THR A 182 -21.62 -4.24 8.74
N TYR A 183 -20.87 -4.78 7.77
CA TYR A 183 -19.58 -4.23 7.39
C TYR A 183 -19.74 -3.19 6.26
N LEU A 184 -19.70 -1.92 6.62
CA LEU A 184 -19.89 -0.78 5.69
C LEU A 184 -18.96 -0.83 4.47
N GLY A 185 -17.68 -1.17 4.66
CA GLY A 185 -16.70 -1.23 3.57
C GLY A 185 -17.14 -2.09 2.39
N GLY A 186 -17.83 -3.20 2.65
CA GLY A 186 -18.35 -4.07 1.58
C GLY A 186 -19.34 -3.36 0.66
N TYR A 187 -20.20 -2.52 1.23
CA TYR A 187 -21.17 -1.72 0.45
C TYR A 187 -20.49 -0.62 -0.35
N LEU A 188 -19.45 0.01 0.19
CA LEU A 188 -18.69 1.05 -0.52
C LEU A 188 -17.98 0.47 -1.74
N TRP A 189 -17.28 -0.66 -1.59
CA TRP A 189 -16.66 -1.38 -2.72
C TRP A 189 -17.69 -1.81 -3.77
N LEU A 190 -18.87 -2.29 -3.33
CA LEU A 190 -19.94 -2.67 -4.26
C LEU A 190 -20.47 -1.46 -5.03
N LEU A 191 -20.64 -0.31 -4.36
CA LEU A 191 -21.10 0.94 -4.99
C LEU A 191 -20.12 1.43 -6.05
N ASP A 192 -18.81 1.40 -5.76
CA ASP A 192 -17.80 1.82 -6.72
C ASP A 192 -17.84 0.98 -8.00
N GLU A 193 -17.94 -0.35 -7.88
CA GLU A 193 -18.02 -1.25 -9.03
C GLU A 193 -19.35 -1.10 -9.82
N LEU A 194 -20.47 -0.95 -9.13
CA LEU A 194 -21.79 -0.74 -9.79
C LEU A 194 -21.84 0.59 -10.54
N ILE A 195 -21.30 1.66 -9.94
CA ILE A 195 -21.26 2.98 -10.56
C ILE A 195 -20.27 2.98 -11.75
N ALA A 196 -19.14 2.28 -11.64
CA ALA A 196 -18.21 2.12 -12.74
C ALA A 196 -18.86 1.48 -13.97
N ASP A 197 -19.67 0.43 -13.77
CA ASP A 197 -20.40 -0.28 -14.83
C ASP A 197 -21.72 0.43 -15.25
N ASN A 198 -22.02 1.63 -14.74
CA ASN A 198 -23.28 2.34 -14.96
C ASN A 198 -24.56 1.56 -14.54
N ARG A 199 -24.44 0.64 -13.59
CA ARG A 199 -25.58 -0.10 -12.99
C ARG A 199 -26.26 0.74 -11.92
N LEU A 200 -26.76 1.92 -12.30
CA LEU A 200 -27.16 2.99 -11.38
C LEU A 200 -28.40 2.65 -10.55
N GLU A 201 -29.33 1.86 -11.09
CA GLU A 201 -30.50 1.41 -10.33
C GLU A 201 -30.11 0.44 -9.20
N GLU A 202 -29.15 -0.44 -9.45
CA GLU A 202 -28.65 -1.34 -8.42
C GLU A 202 -27.83 -0.58 -7.38
N ALA A 203 -27.00 0.36 -7.82
CA ALA A 203 -26.25 1.26 -6.91
C ALA A 203 -27.20 2.04 -5.99
N ALA A 204 -28.34 2.56 -6.51
CA ALA A 204 -29.33 3.26 -5.71
C ALA A 204 -29.89 2.37 -4.58
N LYS A 205 -30.21 1.10 -4.86
CA LYS A 205 -30.69 0.15 -3.86
C LYS A 205 -29.62 -0.14 -2.78
N VAL A 206 -28.35 -0.19 -3.17
CA VAL A 206 -27.23 -0.34 -2.22
C VAL A 206 -27.11 0.90 -1.34
N CYS A 207 -27.28 2.10 -1.90
CA CYS A 207 -27.35 3.34 -1.10
C CYS A 207 -28.51 3.32 -0.08
N ASP A 208 -29.68 2.77 -0.44
CA ASP A 208 -30.81 2.65 0.49
C ASP A 208 -30.46 1.76 1.69
N ALA A 209 -29.73 0.67 1.45
CA ALA A 209 -29.25 -0.20 2.51
C ALA A 209 -28.16 0.48 3.36
N LEU A 210 -27.24 1.21 2.73
CA LEU A 210 -26.17 1.93 3.42
C LEU A 210 -26.72 3.02 4.35
N GLU A 211 -27.74 3.77 3.92
CA GLU A 211 -28.38 4.85 4.68
C GLU A 211 -28.98 4.37 6.01
N GLN A 212 -29.38 3.10 6.09
CA GLN A 212 -29.89 2.51 7.34
C GLN A 212 -28.79 2.19 8.35
N MET A 213 -27.53 2.18 7.93
CA MET A 213 -26.39 1.73 8.76
C MET A 213 -25.37 2.84 9.03
N ASP A 214 -25.31 3.85 8.17
CA ASP A 214 -24.27 4.89 8.20
C ASP A 214 -24.89 6.28 8.11
N ASP A 215 -24.71 7.06 9.16
CA ASP A 215 -25.15 8.46 9.25
C ASP A 215 -24.07 9.45 8.80
N SER A 216 -23.03 8.97 8.10
CA SER A 216 -21.95 9.81 7.57
C SER A 216 -22.30 10.43 6.21
N CYS A 217 -21.37 11.26 5.71
CA CYS A 217 -21.46 11.87 4.39
C CYS A 217 -21.46 10.87 3.21
N ARG A 218 -21.06 9.61 3.44
CA ARG A 218 -20.80 8.61 2.37
C ARG A 218 -22.02 8.34 1.51
N THR A 219 -23.18 8.11 2.13
CA THR A 219 -24.42 7.85 1.37
C THR A 219 -24.78 9.03 0.46
N ALA A 220 -24.69 10.26 0.97
CA ALA A 220 -24.94 11.46 0.16
C ALA A 220 -23.92 11.61 -0.98
N PHE A 221 -22.65 11.32 -0.73
CA PHE A 221 -21.60 11.32 -1.76
C PHE A 221 -21.96 10.38 -2.92
N TYR A 222 -22.29 9.11 -2.64
CA TYR A 222 -22.64 8.13 -3.67
C TYR A 222 -23.96 8.45 -4.37
N ARG A 223 -24.97 8.94 -3.66
CA ARG A 223 -26.23 9.40 -4.29
C ARG A 223 -25.98 10.55 -5.28
N GLY A 224 -25.08 11.48 -4.94
CA GLY A 224 -24.66 12.53 -5.86
C GLY A 224 -23.94 11.97 -7.09
N LYS A 225 -23.01 11.02 -6.94
CA LYS A 225 -22.34 10.33 -8.07
C LYS A 225 -23.35 9.62 -8.99
N ILE A 226 -24.33 8.93 -8.42
CA ILE A 226 -25.41 8.27 -9.18
C ILE A 226 -26.23 9.29 -9.96
N ALA A 227 -26.68 10.39 -9.31
CA ALA A 227 -27.44 11.44 -9.97
C ALA A 227 -26.64 12.09 -11.10
N TRP A 228 -25.35 12.36 -10.87
CA TRP A 228 -24.48 12.93 -11.91
C TRP A 228 -24.36 12.00 -13.12
N LYS A 229 -24.06 10.71 -12.91
CA LYS A 229 -23.95 9.73 -13.99
C LYS A 229 -25.28 9.45 -14.71
N SER A 230 -26.41 9.65 -14.04
CA SER A 230 -27.72 9.57 -14.68
C SER A 230 -28.10 10.81 -15.51
N GLY A 231 -27.25 11.85 -15.52
CA GLY A 231 -27.47 13.11 -16.23
C GLY A 231 -28.22 14.18 -15.42
N ASP A 232 -28.63 13.90 -14.19
CA ASP A 232 -29.31 14.87 -13.31
C ASP A 232 -28.29 15.65 -12.49
N HIS A 233 -27.56 16.53 -13.18
CA HIS A 233 -26.44 17.28 -12.60
C HIS A 233 -26.90 18.25 -11.51
N GLN A 234 -28.08 18.88 -11.68
CA GLN A 234 -28.62 19.81 -10.67
C GLN A 234 -28.94 19.07 -9.36
N LYS A 235 -29.53 17.88 -9.46
CA LYS A 235 -29.81 17.06 -8.29
C LYS A 235 -28.51 16.60 -7.61
N ALA A 236 -27.49 16.22 -8.39
CA ALA A 236 -26.19 15.83 -7.86
C ALA A 236 -25.55 16.96 -7.03
N GLU A 237 -25.49 18.16 -7.60
CA GLU A 237 -24.96 19.35 -6.90
C GLU A 237 -25.75 19.67 -5.63
N ALA A 238 -27.07 19.63 -5.69
CA ALA A 238 -27.94 19.88 -4.51
C ALA A 238 -27.68 18.85 -3.39
N ILE A 239 -27.45 17.57 -3.74
CA ILE A 239 -27.11 16.52 -2.78
C ILE A 239 -25.75 16.80 -2.14
N TRP A 240 -24.72 17.12 -2.92
CA TRP A 240 -23.39 17.38 -2.43
C TRP A 240 -23.29 18.65 -1.57
N LEU A 241 -24.00 19.72 -1.94
CA LEU A 241 -24.07 20.92 -1.13
C LEU A 241 -24.74 20.65 0.22
N ARG A 242 -25.87 19.92 0.22
CA ARG A 242 -26.54 19.51 1.47
C ARG A 242 -25.63 18.59 2.33
N MET A 243 -24.82 17.76 1.71
CA MET A 243 -23.82 16.95 2.43
C MET A 243 -22.84 17.85 3.20
N LEU A 244 -22.33 18.93 2.57
CA LEU A 244 -21.48 19.91 3.26
C LEU A 244 -22.21 20.64 4.39
N GLU A 245 -23.48 21.01 4.20
CA GLU A 245 -24.29 21.69 5.24
C GLU A 245 -24.46 20.79 6.47
N ASN A 246 -24.74 19.49 6.26
CA ASN A 246 -25.03 18.55 7.34
C ASN A 246 -23.77 18.06 8.06
N HIS A 247 -22.65 17.91 7.36
CA HIS A 247 -21.44 17.25 7.86
C HIS A 247 -20.17 18.11 7.71
N GLY A 248 -20.28 19.42 7.51
CA GLY A 248 -19.17 20.31 7.15
C GLY A 248 -18.08 20.53 8.22
N ASN A 249 -18.12 19.79 9.35
CA ASN A 249 -17.08 19.80 10.36
C ASN A 249 -16.16 18.58 10.28
N ASP A 250 -16.45 17.64 9.39
CA ASP A 250 -15.68 16.40 9.21
C ASP A 250 -14.78 16.48 7.98
N TRP A 251 -13.51 16.13 8.16
CA TRP A 251 -12.53 16.07 7.07
C TRP A 251 -12.93 15.13 5.94
N LEU A 252 -13.60 14.01 6.26
CA LEU A 252 -14.08 13.05 5.27
C LEU A 252 -15.12 13.66 4.32
N THR A 253 -15.97 14.56 4.84
CA THR A 253 -16.95 15.28 4.02
C THR A 253 -16.26 16.19 3.00
N PHE A 254 -15.21 16.90 3.40
CA PHE A 254 -14.43 17.72 2.48
C PHE A 254 -13.65 16.87 1.47
N ALA A 255 -13.09 15.72 1.88
CA ALA A 255 -12.45 14.79 0.97
C ALA A 255 -13.45 14.24 -0.06
N SER A 256 -14.61 13.79 0.38
CA SER A 256 -15.69 13.33 -0.52
C SER A 256 -16.16 14.40 -1.49
N MET A 257 -16.28 15.65 -1.02
CA MET A 257 -16.63 16.78 -1.90
C MET A 257 -15.51 17.08 -2.91
N ALA A 258 -14.26 16.99 -2.50
CA ALA A 258 -13.10 17.14 -3.38
C ALA A 258 -13.12 16.08 -4.49
N ASP A 259 -13.34 14.82 -4.13
CA ASP A 259 -13.46 13.70 -5.08
C ASP A 259 -14.63 13.91 -6.06
N ALA A 260 -15.78 14.40 -5.55
CA ALA A 260 -16.91 14.74 -6.40
C ALA A 260 -16.55 15.83 -7.41
N MET A 261 -15.93 16.92 -6.98
CA MET A 261 -15.52 18.03 -7.86
C MET A 261 -14.44 17.60 -8.86
N ALA A 262 -13.47 16.80 -8.42
CA ALA A 262 -12.43 16.25 -9.31
C ALA A 262 -13.04 15.35 -10.39
N SER A 263 -14.01 14.50 -10.03
CA SER A 263 -14.69 13.60 -10.98
C SER A 263 -15.50 14.30 -12.07
N VAL A 264 -15.85 15.58 -11.85
CA VAL A 264 -16.58 16.43 -12.79
C VAL A 264 -15.69 17.55 -13.37
N CYS A 265 -14.36 17.41 -13.25
CA CYS A 265 -13.35 18.34 -13.77
C CYS A 265 -13.41 19.76 -13.19
N ARG A 266 -14.04 19.96 -12.04
CA ARG A 266 -14.03 21.25 -11.30
C ARG A 266 -12.79 21.33 -10.41
N TYR A 267 -11.62 21.34 -11.04
CA TYR A 267 -10.32 21.12 -10.40
C TYR A 267 -9.96 22.15 -9.33
N GLU A 268 -10.23 23.45 -9.56
CA GLU A 268 -9.91 24.50 -8.57
C GLU A 268 -10.70 24.30 -7.26
N GLU A 269 -11.97 23.92 -7.38
CA GLU A 269 -12.81 23.64 -6.23
C GLU A 269 -12.35 22.35 -5.52
N ALA A 270 -12.00 21.32 -6.30
CA ALA A 270 -11.46 20.07 -5.77
C ALA A 270 -10.20 20.33 -4.94
N ILE A 271 -9.23 21.12 -5.47
CA ILE A 271 -8.01 21.51 -4.74
C ILE A 271 -8.36 22.24 -3.44
N GLY A 272 -9.31 23.17 -3.48
CA GLY A 272 -9.76 23.89 -2.29
C GLY A 272 -10.32 22.97 -1.21
N TYR A 273 -11.14 22.00 -1.59
CA TYR A 273 -11.72 21.02 -0.68
C TYR A 273 -10.69 20.00 -0.18
N TYR A 274 -9.75 19.52 -0.99
CA TYR A 274 -8.65 18.66 -0.55
C TYR A 274 -7.79 19.37 0.51
N LYS A 275 -7.40 20.62 0.28
CA LYS A 275 -6.65 21.43 1.27
C LYS A 275 -7.43 21.58 2.58
N LYS A 276 -8.74 21.77 2.51
CA LYS A 276 -9.59 21.85 3.69
C LYS A 276 -9.69 20.52 4.42
N ALA A 277 -9.87 19.41 3.70
CA ALA A 277 -9.85 18.07 4.27
C ALA A 277 -8.54 17.80 5.02
N GLN A 278 -7.40 18.11 4.38
CA GLN A 278 -6.06 17.97 4.98
C GLN A 278 -5.88 18.79 6.26
N GLN A 279 -6.43 20.01 6.32
CA GLN A 279 -6.37 20.84 7.52
C GLN A 279 -7.12 20.20 8.69
N LEU A 280 -8.31 19.64 8.44
CA LEU A 280 -9.20 19.07 9.45
C LEU A 280 -8.84 17.63 9.84
N GLN A 281 -8.09 16.92 9.03
CA GLN A 281 -7.71 15.53 9.28
C GLN A 281 -6.90 15.42 10.57
N PRO A 282 -7.26 14.49 11.49
CA PRO A 282 -6.49 14.25 12.71
C PRO A 282 -5.12 13.63 12.42
N SER A 283 -4.15 13.83 13.31
CA SER A 283 -2.86 13.13 13.22
C SER A 283 -3.00 11.65 13.67
N PRO A 284 -2.25 10.74 13.01
CA PRO A 284 -1.37 10.99 11.88
C PRO A 284 -2.14 11.23 10.58
N LYS A 285 -1.78 12.31 9.85
CA LYS A 285 -2.43 12.68 8.60
C LYS A 285 -1.94 11.80 7.44
N TYR A 286 -2.87 11.40 6.56
CA TYR A 286 -2.57 10.67 5.33
C TYR A 286 -2.26 11.62 4.17
N ALA A 287 -1.55 11.13 3.18
CA ALA A 287 -1.05 11.92 2.05
C ALA A 287 -1.98 11.88 0.81
N ASP A 288 -3.16 11.26 0.91
CA ASP A 288 -4.08 11.06 -0.22
C ASP A 288 -4.49 12.38 -0.88
N ALA A 289 -4.73 13.42 -0.07
CA ALA A 289 -5.08 14.74 -0.58
C ALA A 289 -3.98 15.36 -1.43
N GLN A 290 -2.70 15.25 -1.01
CA GLN A 290 -1.56 15.72 -1.80
C GLN A 290 -1.41 14.92 -3.09
N THR A 291 -1.59 13.61 -3.05
CA THR A 291 -1.55 12.76 -4.24
C THR A 291 -2.60 13.20 -5.25
N ALA A 292 -3.85 13.39 -4.84
CA ALA A 292 -4.92 13.85 -5.71
C ALA A 292 -4.65 15.25 -6.29
N VAL A 293 -4.19 16.19 -5.47
CA VAL A 293 -3.85 17.56 -5.91
C VAL A 293 -2.68 17.55 -6.89
N THR A 294 -1.66 16.72 -6.66
CA THR A 294 -0.54 16.55 -7.61
C THR A 294 -1.04 16.07 -8.97
N HIS A 295 -1.94 15.07 -9.01
CA HIS A 295 -2.52 14.59 -10.27
C HIS A 295 -3.32 15.69 -10.99
N ILE A 296 -4.10 16.48 -10.25
CA ILE A 296 -4.85 17.61 -10.83
C ILE A 296 -3.89 18.63 -11.46
N TYR A 297 -2.85 19.06 -10.74
CA TYR A 297 -1.88 20.01 -11.28
C TYR A 297 -1.13 19.45 -12.51
N GLU A 298 -0.84 18.17 -12.52
CA GLU A 298 -0.22 17.53 -13.69
C GLU A 298 -1.16 17.51 -14.90
N ILE A 299 -2.46 17.19 -14.71
CA ILE A 299 -3.49 17.24 -15.76
C ILE A 299 -3.59 18.66 -16.35
N GLN A 300 -3.50 19.68 -15.49
CA GLN A 300 -3.54 21.08 -15.89
C GLN A 300 -2.21 21.59 -16.52
N GLY A 301 -1.15 20.79 -16.50
CA GLY A 301 0.18 21.20 -16.96
C GLY A 301 0.93 22.11 -15.98
N ASN A 302 0.44 22.27 -14.76
CA ASN A 302 1.01 23.10 -13.70
C ASN A 302 2.10 22.32 -12.94
N PHE A 303 3.20 21.97 -13.65
CA PHE A 303 4.22 21.06 -13.11
C PHE A 303 4.96 21.62 -11.90
N GLU A 304 5.13 22.94 -11.79
CA GLU A 304 5.75 23.56 -10.63
C GLU A 304 4.93 23.34 -9.36
N GLU A 305 3.61 23.58 -9.43
CA GLU A 305 2.69 23.36 -8.31
C GLU A 305 2.57 21.86 -7.95
N ALA A 306 2.60 20.97 -8.94
CA ALA A 306 2.65 19.54 -8.72
C ALA A 306 3.92 19.13 -7.94
N ILE A 307 5.09 19.66 -8.31
CA ILE A 307 6.36 19.43 -7.60
C ILE A 307 6.33 19.99 -6.18
N ASN A 308 5.78 21.19 -5.99
CA ASN A 308 5.62 21.79 -4.68
C ASN A 308 4.74 20.91 -3.77
N THR A 309 3.63 20.39 -4.30
CA THR A 309 2.73 19.49 -3.58
C THR A 309 3.43 18.17 -3.18
N LEU A 310 4.25 17.60 -4.06
CA LEU A 310 5.05 16.41 -3.74
C LEU A 310 6.10 16.68 -2.64
N ASN A 311 6.71 17.86 -2.62
CA ASN A 311 7.61 18.23 -1.54
C ASN A 311 6.85 18.39 -0.21
N GLU A 312 5.64 18.98 -0.22
CA GLU A 312 4.75 19.02 0.96
C GLU A 312 4.38 17.63 1.45
N GLN A 313 4.18 16.67 0.52
CA GLN A 313 3.91 15.27 0.84
C GLN A 313 5.11 14.61 1.55
N LEU A 314 6.34 14.82 1.09
CA LEU A 314 7.55 14.33 1.76
C LEU A 314 7.66 14.88 3.20
N GLU A 315 7.43 16.17 3.38
CA GLU A 315 7.45 16.79 4.72
C GLU A 315 6.33 16.26 5.63
N LEU A 316 5.15 15.97 5.07
CA LEU A 316 4.06 15.33 5.80
C LEU A 316 4.43 13.92 6.25
N LEU A 317 4.95 13.08 5.34
CA LEU A 317 5.38 11.72 5.66
C LEU A 317 6.45 11.70 6.76
N LYS A 318 7.42 12.61 6.67
CA LYS A 318 8.45 12.78 7.70
C LYS A 318 7.86 13.18 9.05
N ARG A 319 6.97 14.16 9.08
CA ARG A 319 6.40 14.71 10.32
C ARG A 319 5.39 13.78 10.98
N GLU A 320 4.47 13.21 10.21
CA GLU A 320 3.35 12.43 10.74
C GLU A 320 3.69 10.94 10.92
N TRP A 321 4.58 10.40 10.08
CA TRP A 321 4.88 8.97 10.01
C TRP A 321 6.35 8.63 10.31
N ASN A 322 7.20 9.65 10.54
CA ASN A 322 8.66 9.49 10.66
C ASN A 322 9.29 8.73 9.49
N LEU A 323 8.69 8.86 8.30
CA LEU A 323 9.12 8.17 7.07
C LEU A 323 10.03 9.09 6.27
N THR A 324 11.33 8.76 6.21
CA THR A 324 12.37 9.54 5.51
C THR A 324 13.04 8.76 4.39
N GLU A 325 12.77 7.47 4.27
CA GLU A 325 13.35 6.56 3.28
C GLU A 325 12.37 5.44 2.95
N GLY A 326 12.68 4.62 1.94
CA GLY A 326 11.86 3.50 1.49
C GLY A 326 11.10 3.78 0.19
N CYS A 327 10.38 2.77 -0.28
CA CYS A 327 9.78 2.75 -1.62
C CYS A 327 8.87 3.94 -1.90
N GLU A 328 8.09 4.38 -0.92
CA GLU A 328 7.17 5.50 -1.07
C GLU A 328 7.93 6.83 -1.24
N VAL A 329 8.95 7.08 -0.41
CA VAL A 329 9.80 8.28 -0.51
C VAL A 329 10.54 8.30 -1.84
N GLU A 330 11.09 7.16 -2.26
CA GLU A 330 11.77 7.02 -3.56
C GLU A 330 10.80 7.22 -4.72
N ARG A 331 9.56 6.72 -4.62
CA ARG A 331 8.50 6.94 -5.62
C ARG A 331 8.25 8.44 -5.80
N ILE A 332 8.08 9.18 -4.71
CA ILE A 332 7.85 10.62 -4.76
C ILE A 332 9.06 11.35 -5.38
N HIS A 333 10.29 10.98 -5.04
CA HIS A 333 11.48 11.56 -5.66
C HIS A 333 11.56 11.29 -7.16
N ARG A 334 11.20 10.08 -7.63
CA ARG A 334 11.12 9.77 -9.07
C ARG A 334 10.07 10.61 -9.76
N GLU A 335 8.89 10.80 -9.15
CA GLU A 335 7.84 11.66 -9.69
C GLU A 335 8.27 13.13 -9.79
N ILE A 336 8.93 13.67 -8.78
CA ILE A 336 9.51 15.02 -8.82
C ILE A 336 10.51 15.14 -9.98
N HIS A 337 11.38 14.14 -10.16
CA HIS A 337 12.33 14.14 -11.26
C HIS A 337 11.60 14.10 -12.62
N ARG A 338 10.61 13.24 -12.79
CA ARG A 338 9.79 13.12 -14.01
C ARG A 338 9.09 14.44 -14.35
N LEU A 339 8.46 15.09 -13.38
CA LEU A 339 7.75 16.35 -13.57
C LEU A 339 8.71 17.50 -13.91
N ARG A 340 9.91 17.53 -13.30
CA ARG A 340 10.96 18.51 -13.68
C ARG A 340 11.37 18.39 -15.14
N GLN A 341 11.55 17.17 -15.65
CA GLN A 341 11.87 16.95 -17.06
C GLN A 341 10.72 17.43 -17.97
N ARG A 342 9.47 17.20 -17.61
CA ARG A 342 8.30 17.70 -18.36
C ARG A 342 8.22 19.22 -18.35
N ALA A 343 8.46 19.87 -17.21
CA ALA A 343 8.49 21.33 -17.10
C ALA A 343 9.57 21.95 -18.01
N LEU A 344 10.76 21.36 -18.04
CA LEU A 344 11.84 21.81 -18.93
C LEU A 344 11.46 21.70 -20.42
N ASN A 345 10.84 20.60 -20.82
CA ASN A 345 10.41 20.38 -22.20
C ASN A 345 9.28 21.34 -22.63
N GLN A 346 8.42 21.80 -21.70
CA GLN A 346 7.42 22.84 -22.01
C GLN A 346 8.02 24.22 -22.29
N ILE A 347 9.19 24.51 -21.72
CA ILE A 347 9.85 25.82 -21.89
C ILE A 347 10.62 25.88 -23.24
N VAL A 348 11.01 24.72 -23.76
CA VAL A 348 11.86 24.60 -24.97
C VAL A 348 11.03 24.39 -26.24
N GLY A 349 9.77 23.98 -26.16
CA GLY A 349 8.84 23.79 -27.29
C GLY A 349 7.85 24.95 -27.43
#